data_7b95a3a17084f69b09ffc7baa2dd7e78
#
_entry.id   7b95a3a17084f69b09ffc7baa2dd7e78
#
_cell.length_a   1.000
_cell.length_b   1.000
_cell.length_c   1.000
_cell.angle_alpha   90.00
_cell.angle_beta   90.00
_cell.angle_gamma   90.00
#
_symmetry.space_group_name_H-M   'P 1'
#
loop_
_entity.id
_entity.type
_entity.pdbx_description
1 polymer ?
#
loop_
_entity_poly.entity_id
_entity_poly.type
_entity_poly.pdbx_seq_one_letter_code
_entity_poly.pdbx_strand_id
1 'polypeptide(L)'
;MEVKLSAYADDINNFLKNIASVRNTLLELERYEKVSGLRCNLKKCEIMALGNSVEEDIEFCGYKLKWVSEIVICGITFSMDSSVLISKNFDPVTEKLISKLNMWNMRDLSLIGKIQVLKTYGISQIQDVMNVIEPSNEILNRLNTIIFNFLWGSKIDKVKRKAIISDYDQVGLKAPDIFIIHKVQRIMWVSRYIHSSDHPWKTIFEWQLNTVGGPAILENTRLSVKSIDNTDIMPFYKSMIKTWGEWISSNLDGSNFLQQHLYFNNEIVKPNGQSIFYNQLAMKGINKISDIVSNKKVIGFEEAVLKFSLNENDLIPFLSIKQCIESSHKELIESSLDYQETDLKTKVGNINSKKVNQSIRKKVSERPSSEITIEINFGISRDKWQYIYTIPFLATIESKLRAFQFKINHNIYFTNEKMAKANIMIESPTMPNILIKASPLCTFCKEEVETLSHLFIECDSVKQIWQELEKNLKYYYTNSQKIFGCFENTNDRAFDILSHLTIITKYYIHKCRLQKFKPSHIISL
;
A
#
# COMPACT_ATOMS: atom_id res chain seq x y z
N MET A 1 27.32 -14.20 14.34
CA MET A 1 26.56 -15.39 13.90
C MET A 1 27.07 -15.82 12.53
N GLU A 2 27.35 -17.10 12.29
CA GLU A 2 27.81 -17.60 11.00
C GLU A 2 26.65 -18.37 10.34
N VAL A 3 26.25 -17.96 9.12
CA VAL A 3 25.23 -18.66 8.32
C VAL A 3 25.96 -19.49 7.29
N LYS A 4 25.84 -20.82 7.35
CA LYS A 4 26.50 -21.74 6.44
C LYS A 4 25.57 -22.35 5.41
N LEU A 5 24.28 -22.43 5.73
CA LEU A 5 23.29 -23.13 4.92
C LEU A 5 21.95 -22.42 4.98
N SER A 6 21.28 -22.36 3.84
CA SER A 6 19.86 -22.01 3.70
C SER A 6 19.18 -23.07 2.83
N ALA A 7 18.08 -23.62 3.29
CA ALA A 7 17.33 -24.63 2.58
C ALA A 7 15.85 -24.24 2.47
N TYR A 8 15.26 -24.48 1.30
CA TYR A 8 13.83 -24.31 1.05
C TYR A 8 13.36 -25.44 0.14
N ALA A 9 12.50 -26.30 0.68
CA ALA A 9 12.10 -27.56 0.05
C ALA A 9 13.31 -28.39 -0.37
N ASP A 10 13.50 -28.65 -1.67
CA ASP A 10 14.60 -29.38 -2.27
C ASP A 10 15.82 -28.52 -2.63
N ASP A 11 15.68 -27.18 -2.61
CA ASP A 11 16.75 -26.24 -2.91
C ASP A 11 17.63 -25.99 -1.67
N ILE A 12 18.94 -26.25 -1.78
CA ILE A 12 19.92 -26.03 -0.73
C ILE A 12 20.97 -25.02 -1.21
N ASN A 13 21.16 -23.94 -0.45
CA ASN A 13 22.16 -22.94 -0.70
C ASN A 13 23.20 -22.96 0.41
N ASN A 14 24.47 -23.17 0.04
CA ASN A 14 25.59 -23.22 0.98
C ASN A 14 26.45 -21.95 0.85
N PHE A 15 26.82 -21.34 1.96
CA PHE A 15 27.71 -20.20 2.06
C PHE A 15 29.07 -20.68 2.53
N LEU A 16 30.03 -20.75 1.62
CA LEU A 16 31.31 -21.44 1.82
C LEU A 16 32.47 -20.43 1.73
N LYS A 17 33.53 -20.66 2.51
CA LYS A 17 34.65 -19.71 2.62
C LYS A 17 35.69 -19.84 1.49
N ASN A 18 35.85 -21.05 0.97
CA ASN A 18 36.88 -21.39 -0.02
C ASN A 18 36.55 -22.67 -0.77
N ILE A 19 37.30 -22.98 -1.79
CA ILE A 19 37.12 -24.15 -2.66
C ILE A 19 37.26 -25.49 -1.91
N ALA A 20 38.13 -25.58 -0.92
CA ALA A 20 38.26 -26.77 -0.09
C ALA A 20 36.93 -27.04 0.66
N SER A 21 36.26 -26.00 1.14
CA SER A 21 34.93 -26.12 1.76
C SER A 21 33.87 -26.58 0.76
N VAL A 22 33.95 -26.17 -0.52
CA VAL A 22 33.05 -26.65 -1.58
C VAL A 22 33.22 -28.16 -1.78
N ARG A 23 34.46 -28.61 -1.93
CA ARG A 23 34.76 -30.04 -2.10
C ARG A 23 34.30 -30.88 -0.92
N ASN A 24 34.53 -30.41 0.31
CA ASN A 24 34.07 -31.10 1.52
C ASN A 24 32.54 -31.19 1.56
N THR A 25 31.84 -30.13 1.20
CA THR A 25 30.37 -30.13 1.17
C THR A 25 29.83 -31.15 0.16
N LEU A 26 30.44 -31.24 -1.02
CA LEU A 26 30.05 -32.25 -2.03
C LEU A 26 30.27 -33.67 -1.53
N LEU A 27 31.37 -33.96 -0.83
CA LEU A 27 31.63 -35.24 -0.21
C LEU A 27 30.59 -35.58 0.88
N GLU A 28 30.21 -34.62 1.70
CA GLU A 28 29.15 -34.82 2.72
C GLU A 28 27.78 -35.06 2.06
N LEU A 29 27.45 -34.34 0.99
CA LEU A 29 26.22 -34.58 0.22
C LEU A 29 26.20 -35.99 -0.38
N GLU A 30 27.35 -36.50 -0.90
CA GLU A 30 27.45 -37.88 -1.39
C GLU A 30 27.26 -38.93 -0.28
N ARG A 31 27.81 -38.65 0.92
CA ARG A 31 27.58 -39.51 2.09
C ARG A 31 26.11 -39.54 2.50
N TYR A 32 25.47 -38.35 2.51
CA TYR A 32 24.06 -38.19 2.82
C TYR A 32 23.16 -38.93 1.80
N GLU A 33 23.52 -38.88 0.49
CA GLU A 33 22.82 -39.60 -0.57
C GLU A 33 22.76 -41.12 -0.29
N LYS A 34 23.90 -41.71 0.18
CA LYS A 34 23.98 -43.16 0.48
C LYS A 34 23.06 -43.56 1.62
N VAL A 35 22.76 -42.65 2.55
CA VAL A 35 21.91 -42.94 3.73
C VAL A 35 20.47 -42.61 3.47
N SER A 36 20.19 -41.46 2.82
CA SER A 36 18.84 -40.93 2.64
C SER A 36 18.14 -41.39 1.36
N GLY A 37 18.91 -41.84 0.36
CA GLY A 37 18.41 -42.11 -0.98
C GLY A 37 18.11 -40.85 -1.80
N LEU A 38 18.30 -39.66 -1.25
CA LEU A 38 18.10 -38.37 -1.93
C LEU A 38 19.36 -38.01 -2.73
N ARG A 39 19.23 -37.84 -4.04
CA ARG A 39 20.35 -37.61 -4.95
C ARG A 39 20.53 -36.14 -5.32
N CYS A 40 21.74 -35.61 -5.13
CA CYS A 40 22.09 -34.26 -5.57
C CYS A 40 22.19 -34.23 -7.11
N ASN A 41 21.49 -33.27 -7.75
CA ASN A 41 21.57 -33.08 -9.18
C ASN A 41 22.74 -32.15 -9.55
N LEU A 42 23.94 -32.75 -9.70
CA LEU A 42 25.18 -32.00 -10.01
C LEU A 42 25.10 -31.17 -11.28
N LYS A 43 24.26 -31.54 -12.26
CA LYS A 43 24.06 -30.78 -13.51
C LYS A 43 23.36 -29.45 -13.28
N LYS A 44 22.61 -29.33 -12.18
CA LYS A 44 21.90 -28.10 -11.78
C LYS A 44 22.65 -27.30 -10.69
N CYS A 45 23.75 -27.87 -10.17
CA CYS A 45 24.56 -27.17 -9.18
C CYS A 45 25.35 -26.05 -9.83
N GLU A 46 25.24 -24.86 -9.25
CA GLU A 46 25.96 -23.67 -9.70
C GLU A 46 26.75 -23.07 -8.52
N ILE A 47 27.86 -22.42 -8.83
CA ILE A 47 28.71 -21.75 -7.86
C ILE A 47 28.81 -20.28 -8.28
N MET A 48 28.61 -19.38 -7.32
CA MET A 48 28.82 -17.95 -7.51
C MET A 48 29.93 -17.46 -6.58
N ALA A 49 30.95 -16.82 -7.14
CA ALA A 49 32.00 -16.19 -6.37
C ALA A 49 31.46 -14.91 -5.70
N LEU A 50 31.79 -14.69 -4.42
CA LEU A 50 31.46 -13.48 -3.69
C LEU A 50 32.74 -12.78 -3.23
N GLY A 51 32.83 -11.48 -3.44
CA GLY A 51 34.02 -10.70 -3.10
C GLY A 51 35.23 -11.03 -3.98
N ASN A 52 36.40 -11.13 -3.40
CA ASN A 52 37.70 -11.37 -4.09
C ASN A 52 38.04 -12.86 -4.21
N SER A 53 37.04 -13.75 -4.31
CA SER A 53 37.29 -15.18 -4.46
C SER A 53 37.80 -15.51 -5.87
N VAL A 54 38.74 -16.48 -5.95
CA VAL A 54 39.29 -16.96 -7.22
C VAL A 54 38.46 -18.13 -7.73
N GLU A 55 38.11 -18.10 -9.01
CA GLU A 55 37.41 -19.19 -9.68
C GLU A 55 38.43 -20.26 -10.09
N GLU A 56 38.25 -21.48 -9.62
CA GLU A 56 39.03 -22.65 -10.01
C GLU A 56 38.10 -23.74 -10.57
N ASP A 57 38.58 -24.52 -11.52
CA ASP A 57 37.85 -25.66 -12.03
C ASP A 57 37.59 -26.69 -10.91
N ILE A 58 36.32 -26.95 -10.63
CA ILE A 58 35.90 -27.97 -9.66
C ILE A 58 35.20 -29.09 -10.40
N GLU A 59 35.84 -30.26 -10.42
CA GLU A 59 35.26 -31.49 -10.94
C GLU A 59 34.89 -32.41 -9.77
N PHE A 60 33.68 -32.97 -9.82
CA PHE A 60 33.19 -33.89 -8.81
C PHE A 60 32.31 -34.96 -9.47
N CYS A 61 32.63 -36.24 -9.22
CA CYS A 61 31.94 -37.39 -9.80
C CYS A 61 31.78 -37.32 -11.33
N GLY A 62 32.81 -36.83 -12.06
CA GLY A 62 32.79 -36.69 -13.52
C GLY A 62 31.97 -35.47 -14.02
N TYR A 63 31.52 -34.59 -13.14
CA TYR A 63 30.84 -33.35 -13.51
C TYR A 63 31.70 -32.13 -13.14
N LYS A 64 31.90 -31.26 -14.13
CA LYS A 64 32.48 -29.94 -13.88
C LYS A 64 31.41 -29.00 -13.38
N LEU A 65 31.57 -28.45 -12.19
CA LEU A 65 30.64 -27.49 -11.64
C LEU A 65 30.74 -26.15 -12.36
N LYS A 66 29.61 -25.51 -12.56
CA LYS A 66 29.50 -24.28 -13.34
C LYS A 66 29.64 -23.04 -12.44
N TRP A 67 30.62 -22.22 -12.72
CA TRP A 67 30.72 -20.87 -12.18
C TRP A 67 29.75 -19.95 -12.91
N VAL A 68 29.00 -19.16 -12.15
CA VAL A 68 27.99 -18.23 -12.68
C VAL A 68 28.14 -16.86 -12.03
N SER A 69 27.87 -15.82 -12.80
CA SER A 69 27.80 -14.44 -12.30
C SER A 69 26.43 -14.10 -11.68
N GLU A 70 25.44 -14.95 -11.88
CA GLU A 70 24.07 -14.79 -11.40
C GLU A 70 23.53 -16.13 -10.91
N ILE A 71 22.81 -16.10 -9.78
CA ILE A 71 22.15 -17.29 -9.21
C ILE A 71 20.69 -16.98 -8.90
N VAL A 72 19.81 -17.94 -9.08
CA VAL A 72 18.39 -17.81 -8.75
C VAL A 72 18.09 -18.58 -7.47
N ILE A 73 17.64 -17.88 -6.44
CA ILE A 73 17.23 -18.47 -5.16
C ILE A 73 15.77 -18.11 -4.90
N CYS A 74 14.91 -19.13 -4.76
CA CYS A 74 13.47 -18.96 -4.56
C CYS A 74 12.81 -18.01 -5.58
N GLY A 75 13.25 -18.04 -6.83
CA GLY A 75 12.72 -17.19 -7.90
C GLY A 75 13.24 -15.75 -7.93
N ILE A 76 14.20 -15.41 -7.07
CA ILE A 76 14.90 -14.12 -7.05
C ILE A 76 16.28 -14.31 -7.66
N THR A 77 16.61 -13.51 -8.67
CA THR A 77 17.93 -13.47 -9.28
C THR A 77 18.87 -12.61 -8.47
N PHE A 78 19.96 -13.19 -8.00
CA PHE A 78 21.08 -12.48 -7.39
C PHE A 78 22.21 -12.36 -8.41
N SER A 79 22.78 -11.19 -8.57
CA SER A 79 23.86 -10.88 -9.50
C SER A 79 25.02 -10.22 -8.77
N MET A 80 26.25 -10.48 -9.23
CA MET A 80 27.44 -9.76 -8.79
C MET A 80 27.38 -8.28 -9.20
N ASP A 81 26.73 -7.98 -10.30
CA ASP A 81 26.47 -6.62 -10.75
C ASP A 81 25.17 -6.08 -10.13
N SER A 82 25.31 -5.23 -9.14
CA SER A 82 24.19 -4.58 -8.47
C SER A 82 23.37 -3.66 -9.40
N SER A 83 23.96 -3.17 -10.49
CA SER A 83 23.29 -2.26 -11.43
C SER A 83 22.18 -2.96 -12.21
N VAL A 84 22.32 -4.27 -12.47
CA VAL A 84 21.31 -5.06 -13.21
C VAL A 84 20.35 -5.82 -12.30
N LEU A 85 20.62 -5.86 -10.98
CA LEU A 85 19.80 -6.61 -10.02
C LEU A 85 18.30 -6.24 -10.09
N ILE A 86 18.02 -4.95 -10.20
CA ILE A 86 16.65 -4.43 -10.23
C ILE A 86 15.95 -4.86 -11.52
N SER A 87 16.55 -4.62 -12.68
CA SER A 87 15.96 -4.97 -13.99
C SER A 87 15.77 -6.48 -14.15
N LYS A 88 16.77 -7.29 -13.76
CA LYS A 88 16.70 -8.75 -13.82
C LYS A 88 15.52 -9.34 -13.03
N ASN A 89 15.11 -8.68 -11.95
CA ASN A 89 14.01 -9.15 -11.12
C ASN A 89 12.67 -8.49 -11.47
N PHE A 90 12.64 -7.19 -11.74
CA PHE A 90 11.38 -6.50 -11.97
C PHE A 90 10.86 -6.56 -13.41
N ASP A 91 11.73 -6.61 -14.43
CA ASP A 91 11.26 -6.66 -15.81
C ASP A 91 10.51 -7.95 -16.13
N PRO A 92 11.02 -9.17 -15.80
CA PRO A 92 10.28 -10.41 -16.06
C PRO A 92 8.92 -10.49 -15.34
N VAL A 93 8.84 -10.04 -14.08
CA VAL A 93 7.57 -10.07 -13.35
C VAL A 93 6.60 -8.99 -13.86
N THR A 94 7.11 -7.86 -14.36
CA THR A 94 6.29 -6.82 -15.01
C THR A 94 5.70 -7.33 -16.32
N GLU A 95 6.48 -8.03 -17.14
CA GLU A 95 6.00 -8.65 -18.40
C GLU A 95 4.94 -9.74 -18.12
N LYS A 96 5.18 -10.58 -17.12
CA LYS A 96 4.18 -11.58 -16.67
C LYS A 96 2.90 -10.91 -16.19
N LEU A 97 3.00 -9.81 -15.45
CA LEU A 97 1.84 -9.02 -15.02
C LEU A 97 1.05 -8.50 -16.23
N ILE A 98 1.71 -7.84 -17.18
CA ILE A 98 1.09 -7.30 -18.40
C ILE A 98 0.40 -8.41 -19.19
N SER A 99 1.08 -9.53 -19.43
CA SER A 99 0.53 -10.67 -20.16
C SER A 99 -0.74 -11.22 -19.49
N LYS A 100 -0.70 -11.42 -18.16
CA LYS A 100 -1.89 -11.89 -17.42
C LYS A 100 -3.03 -10.88 -17.46
N LEU A 101 -2.77 -9.60 -17.30
CA LEU A 101 -3.81 -8.57 -17.34
C LEU A 101 -4.43 -8.44 -18.74
N ASN A 102 -3.64 -8.59 -19.80
CA ASN A 102 -4.14 -8.59 -21.18
C ASN A 102 -5.09 -9.78 -21.42
N MET A 103 -4.77 -10.97 -20.92
CA MET A 103 -5.66 -12.13 -20.98
C MET A 103 -7.02 -11.85 -20.28
N TRP A 104 -7.00 -11.15 -19.14
CA TRP A 104 -8.21 -10.81 -18.42
C TRP A 104 -8.99 -9.64 -19.05
N ASN A 105 -8.33 -8.75 -19.81
CA ASN A 105 -9.00 -7.66 -20.54
C ASN A 105 -9.94 -8.14 -21.65
N MET A 106 -9.71 -9.36 -22.17
CA MET A 106 -10.63 -9.96 -23.17
C MET A 106 -11.97 -10.41 -22.58
N ARG A 107 -12.15 -10.32 -21.26
CA ARG A 107 -13.39 -10.70 -20.57
C ARG A 107 -14.16 -9.48 -20.15
N ASP A 108 -15.50 -9.55 -20.21
CA ASP A 108 -16.41 -8.48 -19.72
C ASP A 108 -16.43 -8.44 -18.19
N LEU A 109 -15.37 -7.89 -17.60
CA LEU A 109 -15.25 -7.76 -16.16
C LEU A 109 -15.80 -6.41 -15.69
N SER A 110 -16.62 -6.45 -14.63
CA SER A 110 -16.95 -5.24 -13.88
C SER A 110 -15.70 -4.62 -13.24
N LEU A 111 -15.76 -3.34 -12.87
CA LEU A 111 -14.65 -2.66 -12.16
C LEU A 111 -14.24 -3.42 -10.88
N ILE A 112 -15.21 -3.95 -10.15
CA ILE A 112 -14.96 -4.76 -8.94
C ILE A 112 -14.33 -6.09 -9.30
N GLY A 113 -14.78 -6.74 -10.39
CA GLY A 113 -14.15 -7.94 -10.91
C GLY A 113 -12.68 -7.73 -11.31
N LYS A 114 -12.37 -6.60 -11.96
CA LYS A 114 -10.99 -6.21 -12.27
C LYS A 114 -10.13 -6.00 -11.01
N ILE A 115 -10.69 -5.36 -9.98
CA ILE A 115 -9.99 -5.21 -8.68
C ILE A 115 -9.70 -6.57 -8.06
N GLN A 116 -10.64 -7.52 -8.12
CA GLN A 116 -10.43 -8.87 -7.60
C GLN A 116 -9.33 -9.62 -8.38
N VAL A 117 -9.34 -9.54 -9.71
CA VAL A 117 -8.28 -10.12 -10.56
C VAL A 117 -6.90 -9.53 -10.20
N LEU A 118 -6.82 -8.22 -10.02
CA LEU A 118 -5.56 -7.58 -9.60
C LEU A 118 -5.06 -8.11 -8.26
N LYS A 119 -5.96 -8.25 -7.26
CA LYS A 119 -5.58 -8.74 -5.92
C LYS A 119 -5.10 -10.18 -5.93
N THR A 120 -5.75 -11.04 -6.73
CA THR A 120 -5.45 -12.48 -6.74
C THR A 120 -4.34 -12.86 -7.69
N TYR A 121 -4.32 -12.28 -8.89
CA TYR A 121 -3.40 -12.69 -9.96
C TYR A 121 -2.36 -11.63 -10.32
N GLY A 122 -2.68 -10.36 -10.14
CA GLY A 122 -1.76 -9.27 -10.49
C GLY A 122 -0.68 -9.05 -9.43
N ILE A 123 -1.10 -8.75 -8.21
CA ILE A 123 -0.18 -8.40 -7.12
C ILE A 123 0.73 -9.57 -6.74
N SER A 124 0.21 -10.82 -6.78
CA SER A 124 0.99 -12.01 -6.46
C SER A 124 2.25 -12.18 -7.33
N GLN A 125 2.27 -11.61 -8.56
CA GLN A 125 3.44 -11.74 -9.44
C GLN A 125 4.64 -10.91 -8.99
N ILE A 126 4.40 -9.80 -8.34
CA ILE A 126 5.41 -8.79 -7.99
C ILE A 126 5.72 -8.75 -6.49
N GLN A 127 4.85 -9.36 -5.69
CA GLN A 127 4.91 -9.23 -4.24
C GLN A 127 6.19 -9.84 -3.66
N ASP A 128 6.62 -10.99 -4.15
CA ASP A 128 7.78 -11.71 -3.62
C ASP A 128 9.07 -10.96 -3.94
N VAL A 129 9.24 -10.52 -5.19
CA VAL A 129 10.39 -9.71 -5.59
C VAL A 129 10.45 -8.41 -4.79
N MET A 130 9.34 -7.69 -4.71
CA MET A 130 9.26 -6.42 -3.98
C MET A 130 9.48 -6.58 -2.47
N ASN A 131 9.24 -7.76 -1.93
CA ASN A 131 9.48 -8.05 -0.51
C ASN A 131 10.97 -8.22 -0.18
N VAL A 132 11.80 -8.57 -1.16
CA VAL A 132 13.25 -8.85 -0.98
C VAL A 132 14.12 -7.75 -1.59
N ILE A 133 13.73 -7.21 -2.74
CA ILE A 133 14.51 -6.20 -3.46
C ILE A 133 13.80 -4.85 -3.36
N GLU A 134 14.57 -3.80 -3.11
CA GLU A 134 14.04 -2.43 -3.07
C GLU A 134 13.78 -1.93 -4.50
N PRO A 135 12.52 -1.65 -4.88
CA PRO A 135 12.21 -1.10 -6.19
C PRO A 135 12.57 0.38 -6.28
N SER A 136 12.99 0.85 -7.43
CA SER A 136 13.09 2.28 -7.69
C SER A 136 11.70 2.93 -7.77
N ASN A 137 11.64 4.25 -7.56
CA ASN A 137 10.39 5.00 -7.73
C ASN A 137 9.83 4.89 -9.16
N GLU A 138 10.70 4.74 -10.17
CA GLU A 138 10.30 4.49 -11.55
C GLU A 138 9.53 3.18 -11.71
N ILE A 139 10.02 2.11 -11.11
CA ILE A 139 9.36 0.80 -11.13
C ILE A 139 8.02 0.86 -10.42
N LEU A 140 7.96 1.47 -9.23
CA LEU A 140 6.70 1.64 -8.51
C LEU A 140 5.67 2.41 -9.34
N ASN A 141 6.07 3.51 -9.98
CA ASN A 141 5.21 4.29 -10.87
C ASN A 141 4.76 3.50 -12.10
N ARG A 142 5.67 2.75 -12.75
CA ARG A 142 5.38 1.88 -13.90
C ARG A 142 4.34 0.82 -13.54
N LEU A 143 4.56 0.09 -12.47
CA LEU A 143 3.63 -0.95 -11.99
C LEU A 143 2.27 -0.38 -11.61
N ASN A 144 2.24 0.74 -10.90
CA ASN A 144 1.00 1.39 -10.51
C ASN A 144 0.22 1.90 -11.74
N THR A 145 0.90 2.41 -12.75
CA THR A 145 0.30 2.83 -14.02
C THR A 145 -0.32 1.65 -14.77
N ILE A 146 0.36 0.51 -14.84
CA ILE A 146 -0.18 -0.71 -15.47
C ILE A 146 -1.47 -1.15 -14.76
N ILE A 147 -1.50 -1.14 -13.43
CA ILE A 147 -2.68 -1.50 -12.63
C ILE A 147 -3.86 -0.58 -12.94
N PHE A 148 -3.66 0.74 -12.92
CA PHE A 148 -4.75 1.68 -13.15
C PHE A 148 -5.22 1.70 -14.60
N ASN A 149 -4.32 1.50 -15.58
CA ASN A 149 -4.72 1.32 -16.98
C ASN A 149 -5.61 0.08 -17.17
N PHE A 150 -5.29 -1.03 -16.52
CA PHE A 150 -6.15 -2.22 -16.53
C PHE A 150 -7.52 -1.96 -15.89
N LEU A 151 -7.58 -1.25 -14.75
CA LEU A 151 -8.83 -0.94 -14.07
C LEU A 151 -9.77 -0.14 -14.96
N TRP A 152 -9.28 0.90 -15.58
CA TRP A 152 -10.11 1.80 -16.37
C TRP A 152 -10.27 1.39 -17.83
N GLY A 153 -9.45 0.47 -18.33
CA GLY A 153 -9.37 0.10 -19.75
C GLY A 153 -8.88 1.25 -20.63
N SER A 154 -8.21 2.24 -20.05
CA SER A 154 -7.70 3.43 -20.70
C SER A 154 -6.55 4.06 -19.88
N LYS A 155 -5.80 4.98 -20.48
CA LYS A 155 -4.75 5.76 -19.80
C LYS A 155 -5.32 6.87 -18.89
N ILE A 156 -6.64 7.12 -18.93
CA ILE A 156 -7.30 8.21 -18.20
C ILE A 156 -8.05 7.62 -17.00
N ASP A 157 -7.68 8.08 -15.83
CA ASP A 157 -8.37 7.74 -14.59
C ASP A 157 -9.72 8.48 -14.52
N LYS A 158 -10.83 7.74 -14.40
CA LYS A 158 -12.19 8.32 -14.33
C LYS A 158 -12.52 8.89 -12.95
N VAL A 159 -11.80 8.44 -11.94
CA VAL A 159 -11.88 8.90 -10.54
C VAL A 159 -10.45 9.04 -10.04
N LYS A 160 -10.17 10.03 -9.20
CA LYS A 160 -8.84 10.16 -8.57
C LYS A 160 -8.40 8.84 -7.94
N ARG A 161 -7.14 8.44 -8.14
CA ARG A 161 -6.58 7.18 -7.58
C ARG A 161 -6.77 7.09 -6.08
N LYS A 162 -6.56 8.19 -5.36
CA LYS A 162 -6.78 8.27 -3.91
C LYS A 162 -8.20 7.87 -3.50
N ALA A 163 -9.22 8.25 -4.28
CA ALA A 163 -10.59 7.87 -4.01
C ALA A 163 -10.83 6.37 -4.21
N ILE A 164 -10.43 5.78 -5.36
CA ILE A 164 -10.72 4.37 -5.63
C ILE A 164 -9.94 3.39 -4.75
N ILE A 165 -8.74 3.78 -4.26
CA ILE A 165 -7.94 2.96 -3.34
C ILE A 165 -8.48 2.99 -1.90
N SER A 166 -9.28 3.99 -1.52
CA SER A 166 -9.86 4.13 -0.18
C SER A 166 -10.80 2.98 0.17
N ASP A 167 -11.17 2.88 1.44
CA ASP A 167 -12.12 1.88 1.92
C ASP A 167 -13.55 2.18 1.43
N TYR A 168 -14.43 1.18 1.50
CA TYR A 168 -15.80 1.29 0.99
C TYR A 168 -16.60 2.40 1.66
N ASP A 169 -16.43 2.59 2.97
CA ASP A 169 -17.04 3.63 3.78
C ASP A 169 -16.39 5.02 3.58
N GLN A 170 -15.29 5.06 2.85
CA GLN A 170 -14.51 6.27 2.56
C GLN A 170 -14.44 6.57 1.07
N VAL A 171 -15.50 6.27 0.32
CA VAL A 171 -15.57 6.58 -1.11
C VAL A 171 -14.98 5.53 -2.08
N GLY A 172 -14.21 4.57 -1.60
CA GLY A 172 -13.36 3.71 -2.42
C GLY A 172 -13.90 2.32 -2.74
N LEU A 173 -13.08 1.58 -3.48
CA LEU A 173 -13.30 0.16 -3.82
C LEU A 173 -12.17 -0.73 -3.31
N LYS A 174 -11.30 -0.23 -2.44
CA LYS A 174 -10.10 -0.96 -1.98
C LYS A 174 -9.23 -1.42 -3.13
N ALA A 175 -9.13 -0.63 -4.21
CA ALA A 175 -8.24 -0.96 -5.31
C ALA A 175 -6.80 -1.13 -4.81
N PRO A 176 -6.02 -2.08 -5.35
CA PRO A 176 -4.62 -2.21 -4.97
C PRO A 176 -3.81 -1.00 -5.46
N ASP A 177 -2.90 -0.56 -4.62
CA ASP A 177 -1.92 0.48 -4.93
C ASP A 177 -0.53 -0.04 -4.54
N ILE A 178 0.41 0.02 -5.48
CA ILE A 178 1.75 -0.56 -5.29
C ILE A 178 2.54 0.17 -4.21
N PHE A 179 2.39 1.49 -4.10
CA PHE A 179 3.08 2.26 -3.07
C PHE A 179 2.61 1.87 -1.67
N ILE A 180 1.30 1.65 -1.50
CA ILE A 180 0.74 1.20 -0.21
C ILE A 180 1.22 -0.22 0.10
N ILE A 181 1.22 -1.13 -0.88
CA ILE A 181 1.67 -2.51 -0.70
C ILE A 181 3.15 -2.54 -0.30
N HIS A 182 3.99 -1.77 -0.99
CA HIS A 182 5.40 -1.63 -0.66
C HIS A 182 5.60 -1.10 0.77
N LYS A 183 4.91 -0.02 1.16
CA LYS A 183 4.98 0.51 2.52
C LYS A 183 4.55 -0.53 3.57
N VAL A 184 3.48 -1.26 3.32
CA VAL A 184 3.01 -2.33 4.22
C VAL A 184 4.09 -3.40 4.38
N GLN A 185 4.74 -3.84 3.31
CA GLN A 185 5.82 -4.83 3.39
C GLN A 185 7.00 -4.33 4.24
N ARG A 186 7.44 -3.09 4.06
CA ARG A 186 8.54 -2.48 4.84
C ARG A 186 8.20 -2.38 6.33
N ILE A 187 6.99 -1.96 6.66
CA ILE A 187 6.50 -1.93 8.06
C ILE A 187 6.44 -3.35 8.65
N MET A 188 5.99 -4.33 7.88
CA MET A 188 5.93 -5.71 8.36
C MET A 188 7.31 -6.33 8.59
N TRP A 189 8.35 -5.91 7.85
CA TRP A 189 9.74 -6.32 8.15
C TRP A 189 10.20 -5.78 9.52
N VAL A 190 9.95 -4.50 9.84
CA VAL A 190 10.26 -3.94 11.16
C VAL A 190 9.42 -4.62 12.25
N SER A 191 8.14 -4.88 12.00
CA SER A 191 7.31 -5.64 12.94
C SER A 191 7.86 -7.03 13.23
N ARG A 192 8.36 -7.75 12.22
CA ARG A 192 9.04 -9.05 12.41
C ARG A 192 10.32 -8.89 13.23
N TYR A 193 11.10 -7.83 13.01
CA TYR A 193 12.28 -7.53 13.81
C TYR A 193 11.93 -7.42 15.30
N ILE A 194 10.85 -6.71 15.63
CA ILE A 194 10.42 -6.47 17.02
C ILE A 194 9.84 -7.74 17.68
N HIS A 195 9.07 -8.55 16.94
CA HIS A 195 8.22 -9.58 17.54
C HIS A 195 8.70 -11.03 17.33
N SER A 196 9.49 -11.31 16.27
CA SER A 196 9.91 -12.68 16.01
C SER A 196 11.12 -13.10 16.85
N SER A 197 11.39 -14.42 16.91
CA SER A 197 12.62 -14.98 17.45
C SER A 197 13.86 -14.54 16.69
N ASP A 198 15.04 -14.84 17.21
CA ASP A 198 16.31 -14.49 16.58
C ASP A 198 16.50 -15.20 15.23
N HIS A 199 16.82 -14.41 14.24
CA HIS A 199 17.12 -14.84 12.88
C HIS A 199 18.36 -14.12 12.33
N PRO A 200 19.15 -14.76 11.47
CA PRO A 200 20.40 -14.17 10.93
C PRO A 200 20.23 -12.78 10.31
N TRP A 201 19.12 -12.51 9.62
CA TRP A 201 18.87 -11.22 8.98
C TRP A 201 18.72 -10.07 9.99
N LYS A 202 18.32 -10.36 11.23
CA LYS A 202 18.23 -9.34 12.28
C LYS A 202 19.60 -8.75 12.62
N THR A 203 20.64 -9.59 12.68
CA THR A 203 22.02 -9.14 12.92
C THR A 203 22.47 -8.16 11.82
N ILE A 204 22.10 -8.40 10.56
CA ILE A 204 22.42 -7.49 9.46
C ILE A 204 21.62 -6.19 9.61
N PHE A 205 20.35 -6.27 9.98
CA PHE A 205 19.54 -5.08 10.20
C PHE A 205 20.05 -4.27 11.42
N GLU A 206 20.44 -4.91 12.51
CA GLU A 206 21.05 -4.26 13.67
C GLU A 206 22.39 -3.58 13.31
N TRP A 207 23.20 -4.22 12.48
CA TRP A 207 24.41 -3.57 11.97
C TRP A 207 24.09 -2.29 11.20
N GLN A 208 23.04 -2.29 10.35
CA GLN A 208 22.57 -1.10 9.66
C GLN A 208 21.98 -0.05 10.64
N LEU A 209 21.21 -0.48 11.64
CA LEU A 209 20.68 0.42 12.66
C LEU A 209 21.79 1.08 13.49
N ASN A 210 22.87 0.36 13.80
CA ASN A 210 23.99 0.89 14.57
C ASN A 210 24.70 2.06 13.87
N THR A 211 24.60 2.17 12.54
CA THR A 211 25.13 3.36 11.82
C THR A 211 24.33 4.64 12.10
N VAL A 212 23.12 4.52 12.65
CA VAL A 212 22.22 5.63 12.96
C VAL A 212 21.79 5.66 14.44
N GLY A 213 22.61 5.10 15.33
CA GLY A 213 22.40 5.14 16.78
C GLY A 213 21.67 3.93 17.37
N GLY A 214 21.56 2.84 16.62
CA GLY A 214 21.05 1.58 17.11
C GLY A 214 19.52 1.42 17.00
N PRO A 215 18.98 0.31 17.56
CA PRO A 215 17.55 -0.02 17.48
C PRO A 215 16.61 1.04 18.07
N ALA A 216 17.09 1.88 18.96
CA ALA A 216 16.32 2.97 19.57
C ALA A 216 15.67 3.90 18.53
N ILE A 217 16.28 4.08 17.34
CA ILE A 217 15.70 4.91 16.26
C ILE A 217 14.30 4.44 15.84
N LEU A 218 13.97 3.16 16.01
CA LEU A 218 12.66 2.62 15.67
C LEU A 218 11.54 3.11 16.61
N GLU A 219 11.86 3.75 17.72
CA GLU A 219 10.90 4.39 18.62
C GLU A 219 10.65 5.87 18.26
N ASN A 220 11.42 6.44 17.33
CA ASN A 220 11.37 7.86 17.01
C ASN A 220 10.08 8.24 16.26
N THR A 221 9.09 8.78 16.98
CA THR A 221 7.82 9.26 16.41
C THR A 221 7.94 10.60 15.67
N ARG A 222 9.09 11.28 15.74
CA ARG A 222 9.38 12.58 15.08
C ARG A 222 10.52 12.47 14.06
N LEU A 223 10.69 11.29 13.46
CA LEU A 223 11.81 10.96 12.58
C LEU A 223 11.92 11.94 11.39
N SER A 224 13.11 12.51 11.23
CA SER A 224 13.47 13.30 10.05
C SER A 224 13.83 12.39 8.87
N VAL A 225 12.88 12.16 7.99
CA VAL A 225 13.07 11.32 6.79
C VAL A 225 14.21 11.84 5.92
N LYS A 226 14.34 13.18 5.74
CA LYS A 226 15.41 13.80 4.95
C LYS A 226 16.80 13.52 5.53
N SER A 227 16.93 13.49 6.86
CA SER A 227 18.22 13.21 7.51
C SER A 227 18.61 11.74 7.34
N ILE A 228 17.65 10.81 7.34
CA ILE A 228 17.88 9.40 7.04
C ILE A 228 18.30 9.20 5.57
N ASP A 229 17.79 9.98 4.63
CA ASP A 229 18.19 9.89 3.22
C ASP A 229 19.70 10.13 3.02
N ASN A 230 20.31 10.97 3.86
CA ASN A 230 21.72 11.32 3.80
C ASN A 230 22.65 10.31 4.51
N THR A 231 22.15 9.20 5.01
CA THR A 231 22.96 8.14 5.65
C THR A 231 23.42 7.08 4.64
N ASP A 232 24.46 6.31 4.99
CA ASP A 232 25.02 5.23 4.15
C ASP A 232 24.30 3.88 4.34
N ILE A 233 23.09 3.88 4.92
CA ILE A 233 22.29 2.67 5.08
C ILE A 233 21.90 2.12 3.70
N MET A 234 21.95 0.81 3.53
CA MET A 234 21.53 0.15 2.29
C MET A 234 20.06 0.50 1.97
N PRO A 235 19.72 0.71 0.68
CA PRO A 235 18.40 1.22 0.25
C PRO A 235 17.22 0.47 0.85
N PHE A 236 17.28 -0.85 0.92
CA PHE A 236 16.23 -1.69 1.51
C PHE A 236 15.95 -1.37 2.99
N TYR A 237 17.01 -1.32 3.81
CA TYR A 237 16.87 -1.02 5.24
C TYR A 237 16.53 0.45 5.48
N LYS A 238 17.05 1.35 4.66
CA LYS A 238 16.69 2.77 4.66
C LYS A 238 15.19 2.94 4.44
N SER A 239 14.62 2.24 3.46
CA SER A 239 13.19 2.21 3.16
C SER A 239 12.37 1.66 4.34
N MET A 240 12.86 0.62 5.02
CA MET A 240 12.21 0.08 6.23
C MET A 240 12.13 1.15 7.34
N ILE A 241 13.27 1.78 7.69
CA ILE A 241 13.35 2.79 8.76
C ILE A 241 12.45 3.98 8.46
N LYS A 242 12.51 4.52 7.23
CA LYS A 242 11.71 5.67 6.81
C LYS A 242 10.21 5.37 6.87
N THR A 243 9.80 4.27 6.25
CA THR A 243 8.37 3.89 6.19
C THR A 243 7.81 3.57 7.57
N TRP A 244 8.62 2.94 8.42
CA TRP A 244 8.29 2.69 9.81
C TRP A 244 8.12 3.99 10.59
N GLY A 245 9.07 4.93 10.50
CA GLY A 245 9.00 6.24 11.15
C GLY A 245 7.77 7.04 10.74
N GLU A 246 7.42 7.07 9.43
CA GLU A 246 6.20 7.68 8.94
C GLU A 246 4.93 7.02 9.52
N TRP A 247 4.95 5.71 9.70
CA TRP A 247 3.81 4.97 10.22
C TRP A 247 3.64 5.20 11.73
N ILE A 248 4.70 5.06 12.55
CA ILE A 248 4.61 5.23 14.00
C ILE A 248 4.27 6.66 14.39
N SER A 249 4.80 7.68 13.68
CA SER A 249 4.49 9.09 13.94
C SER A 249 3.00 9.40 13.91
N SER A 250 2.21 8.56 13.30
CA SER A 250 0.77 8.74 13.11
C SER A 250 -0.09 7.73 13.85
N ASN A 251 0.52 6.72 14.44
CA ASN A 251 -0.19 5.62 15.11
C ASN A 251 0.21 5.44 16.57
N LEU A 252 1.32 6.05 16.98
CA LEU A 252 1.74 6.08 18.38
C LEU A 252 1.64 7.50 18.93
N ASP A 253 1.30 7.60 20.20
CA ASP A 253 1.29 8.87 20.90
C ASP A 253 2.74 9.33 21.17
N GLY A 254 3.14 10.43 20.54
CA GLY A 254 4.43 11.09 20.72
C GLY A 254 4.33 12.37 21.56
N SER A 255 3.24 12.56 22.32
CA SER A 255 2.98 13.80 23.06
C SER A 255 3.92 14.02 24.24
N ASN A 256 4.47 12.95 24.84
CA ASN A 256 5.42 13.10 25.94
C ASN A 256 6.79 13.56 25.43
N PHE A 257 7.15 14.79 25.73
CA PHE A 257 8.39 15.42 25.30
C PHE A 257 9.64 14.66 25.81
N LEU A 258 9.65 14.20 27.04
CA LEU A 258 10.81 13.47 27.61
C LEU A 258 11.09 12.14 26.91
N GLN A 259 10.09 11.51 26.31
CA GLN A 259 10.24 10.25 25.57
C GLN A 259 10.63 10.46 24.11
N GLN A 260 10.72 11.69 23.65
CA GLN A 260 11.20 11.97 22.29
C GLN A 260 12.68 11.61 22.12
N HIS A 261 13.00 11.09 20.92
CA HIS A 261 14.37 10.81 20.52
C HIS A 261 15.15 12.09 20.25
N LEU A 262 16.42 12.10 20.64
CA LEU A 262 17.36 13.20 20.41
C LEU A 262 17.78 13.29 18.93
N TYR A 263 18.01 12.14 18.31
CA TYR A 263 18.64 12.04 16.99
C TYR A 263 17.63 11.93 15.87
N PHE A 264 17.99 12.49 14.71
CA PHE A 264 17.11 12.51 13.54
C PHE A 264 15.68 12.98 13.85
N ASN A 265 15.54 13.89 14.80
CA ASN A 265 14.26 14.43 15.26
C ASN A 265 13.99 15.77 14.58
N ASN A 266 12.78 15.95 14.00
CA ASN A 266 12.40 17.18 13.32
C ASN A 266 12.25 18.39 14.26
N GLU A 267 12.00 18.14 15.54
CA GLU A 267 11.79 19.20 16.56
C GLU A 267 13.09 19.59 17.28
N ILE A 268 14.08 18.68 17.32
CA ILE A 268 15.36 18.91 17.97
C ILE A 268 16.43 19.14 16.89
N VAL A 269 16.61 20.39 16.56
CA VAL A 269 17.49 20.79 15.46
C VAL A 269 18.53 21.80 15.89
N LYS A 270 19.67 21.80 15.20
CA LYS A 270 20.68 22.85 15.33
C LYS A 270 20.20 24.18 14.75
N PRO A 271 20.85 25.32 15.06
CA PRO A 271 20.48 26.62 14.51
C PRO A 271 20.39 26.69 12.98
N ASN A 272 21.10 25.80 12.26
CA ASN A 272 21.04 25.71 10.79
C ASN A 272 19.87 24.83 10.26
N GLY A 273 18.96 24.40 11.12
CA GLY A 273 17.80 23.56 10.75
C GLY A 273 18.12 22.08 10.50
N GLN A 274 19.33 21.62 10.79
CA GLN A 274 19.69 20.21 10.67
C GLN A 274 19.42 19.46 11.97
N SER A 275 18.85 18.24 11.88
CA SER A 275 18.68 17.37 13.04
C SER A 275 20.03 16.95 13.62
N ILE A 276 20.06 16.70 14.92
CA ILE A 276 21.26 16.26 15.63
C ILE A 276 21.49 14.77 15.35
N PHE A 277 22.75 14.38 15.22
CA PHE A 277 23.17 12.98 15.32
C PHE A 277 24.62 12.87 15.78
N TYR A 278 24.85 12.12 16.84
CA TYR A 278 26.17 11.78 17.40
C TYR A 278 26.20 10.30 17.76
N ASN A 279 26.72 9.46 16.85
CA ASN A 279 26.71 8.01 17.00
C ASN A 279 27.39 7.54 18.30
N GLN A 280 28.48 8.17 18.68
CA GLN A 280 29.25 7.85 19.90
C GLN A 280 28.41 7.99 21.18
N LEU A 281 27.53 9.01 21.27
CA LEU A 281 26.66 9.21 22.40
C LEU A 281 25.47 8.25 22.37
N ALA A 282 24.91 8.02 21.18
CA ALA A 282 23.82 7.07 20.99
C ALA A 282 24.21 5.65 21.40
N MET A 283 25.41 5.21 21.02
CA MET A 283 25.93 3.88 21.40
C MET A 283 26.23 3.75 22.91
N LYS A 284 26.40 4.86 23.61
CA LYS A 284 26.55 4.92 25.08
C LYS A 284 25.21 5.01 25.82
N GLY A 285 24.08 4.94 25.10
CA GLY A 285 22.73 4.91 25.69
C GLY A 285 22.06 6.28 25.83
N ILE A 286 22.64 7.36 25.29
CA ILE A 286 22.02 8.68 25.24
C ILE A 286 21.17 8.77 23.97
N ASN A 287 19.91 8.38 24.05
CA ASN A 287 19.00 8.30 22.89
C ASN A 287 17.76 9.17 23.02
N LYS A 288 17.24 9.35 24.23
CA LYS A 288 16.03 10.12 24.52
C LYS A 288 16.33 11.34 25.36
N ILE A 289 15.43 12.31 25.37
CA ILE A 289 15.56 13.49 26.22
C ILE A 289 15.58 13.09 27.69
N SER A 290 14.79 12.09 28.09
CA SER A 290 14.77 11.53 29.46
C SER A 290 16.13 11.02 29.93
N ASP A 291 16.99 10.58 29.03
CA ASP A 291 18.30 10.03 29.41
C ASP A 291 19.22 11.10 30.05
N ILE A 292 19.05 12.35 29.59
CA ILE A 292 19.88 13.49 30.00
C ILE A 292 19.11 14.53 30.83
N VAL A 293 17.90 14.21 31.27
CA VAL A 293 17.12 15.08 32.16
C VAL A 293 17.00 14.44 33.55
N SER A 294 17.34 15.19 34.58
CA SER A 294 17.19 14.83 35.98
C SER A 294 16.65 16.04 36.74
N ASN A 295 15.72 15.83 37.67
CA ASN A 295 15.11 16.90 38.47
C ASN A 295 14.60 18.11 37.63
N LYS A 296 13.97 17.81 36.49
CA LYS A 296 13.43 18.83 35.56
C LYS A 296 14.50 19.79 34.98
N LYS A 297 15.73 19.32 34.88
CA LYS A 297 16.85 20.06 34.26
C LYS A 297 17.71 19.11 33.44
N VAL A 298 18.37 19.64 32.41
CA VAL A 298 19.37 18.88 31.65
C VAL A 298 20.61 18.73 32.53
N ILE A 299 21.10 17.50 32.69
CA ILE A 299 22.26 17.16 33.53
C ILE A 299 23.53 17.88 33.06
N GLY A 300 24.48 18.04 33.98
CA GLY A 300 25.82 18.52 33.65
C GLY A 300 26.67 17.45 32.95
N PHE A 301 27.76 17.88 32.31
CA PHE A 301 28.66 16.90 31.64
C PHE A 301 29.32 15.95 32.65
N GLU A 302 29.68 16.44 33.83
CA GLU A 302 30.28 15.60 34.89
C GLU A 302 29.34 14.49 35.35
N GLU A 303 28.04 14.81 35.52
CA GLU A 303 27.00 13.83 35.86
C GLU A 303 26.81 12.83 34.71
N ALA A 304 26.82 13.30 33.45
CA ALA A 304 26.73 12.46 32.28
C ALA A 304 27.95 11.52 32.11
N VAL A 305 29.15 11.97 32.46
CA VAL A 305 30.36 11.13 32.51
C VAL A 305 30.16 9.95 33.46
N LEU A 306 29.66 10.21 34.65
CA LEU A 306 29.39 9.14 35.63
C LEU A 306 28.30 8.18 35.19
N LYS A 307 27.22 8.69 34.61
CA LYS A 307 26.04 7.88 34.21
C LYS A 307 26.30 7.06 32.97
N PHE A 308 26.98 7.59 31.95
CA PHE A 308 27.13 6.99 30.62
C PHE A 308 28.58 6.65 30.24
N SER A 309 29.51 6.76 31.17
CA SER A 309 30.96 6.52 30.91
C SER A 309 31.50 7.36 29.74
N LEU A 310 31.15 8.66 29.72
CA LEU A 310 31.61 9.58 28.69
C LEU A 310 33.11 9.91 28.87
N ASN A 311 33.75 10.36 27.81
CA ASN A 311 35.15 10.81 27.81
C ASN A 311 35.25 12.24 27.24
N GLU A 312 36.47 12.80 27.21
CA GLU A 312 36.71 14.17 26.74
C GLU A 312 36.21 14.42 25.30
N ASN A 313 36.28 13.43 24.42
CA ASN A 313 35.82 13.55 23.04
C ASN A 313 34.28 13.69 22.95
N ASP A 314 33.54 13.31 23.98
CA ASP A 314 32.09 13.40 24.06
C ASP A 314 31.58 14.76 24.54
N LEU A 315 32.48 15.62 25.07
CA LEU A 315 32.11 16.92 25.65
C LEU A 315 31.39 17.83 24.64
N ILE A 316 32.00 18.07 23.48
CA ILE A 316 31.45 18.98 22.47
C ILE A 316 30.11 18.44 21.92
N PRO A 317 30.00 17.16 21.52
CA PRO A 317 28.73 16.56 21.16
C PRO A 317 27.65 16.69 22.24
N PHE A 318 27.97 16.41 23.50
CA PHE A 318 27.02 16.51 24.61
C PHE A 318 26.56 17.95 24.83
N LEU A 319 27.46 18.93 24.86
CA LEU A 319 27.12 20.35 25.01
C LEU A 319 26.25 20.84 23.83
N SER A 320 26.51 20.35 22.62
CA SER A 320 25.67 20.68 21.47
C SER A 320 24.22 20.18 21.64
N ILE A 321 24.03 18.95 22.14
CA ILE A 321 22.68 18.42 22.46
C ILE A 321 22.02 19.29 23.53
N LYS A 322 22.73 19.53 24.63
CA LYS A 322 22.25 20.34 25.74
C LYS A 322 21.78 21.71 25.27
N GLN A 323 22.58 22.41 24.47
CA GLN A 323 22.25 23.73 23.92
C GLN A 323 20.99 23.68 23.04
N CYS A 324 20.86 22.67 22.16
CA CYS A 324 19.68 22.52 21.31
C CYS A 324 18.38 22.33 22.11
N ILE A 325 18.44 21.58 23.22
CA ILE A 325 17.28 21.32 24.06
C ILE A 325 16.94 22.54 24.93
N GLU A 326 17.92 23.14 25.60
CA GLU A 326 17.71 24.27 26.50
C GLU A 326 17.25 25.53 25.76
N SER A 327 17.74 25.76 24.53
CA SER A 327 17.36 26.94 23.74
C SER A 327 15.90 26.90 23.25
N SER A 328 15.35 25.73 23.01
CA SER A 328 14.05 25.59 22.36
C SER A 328 12.96 24.97 23.22
N HIS A 329 13.30 24.23 24.29
CA HIS A 329 12.37 23.35 25.00
C HIS A 329 12.48 23.39 26.53
N LYS A 330 13.15 24.40 27.10
CA LYS A 330 13.37 24.51 28.56
C LYS A 330 12.05 24.45 29.35
N GLU A 331 11.03 25.19 28.92
CA GLU A 331 9.72 25.22 29.59
C GLU A 331 9.00 23.87 29.57
N LEU A 332 9.19 23.09 28.48
CA LEU A 332 8.61 21.75 28.37
C LEU A 332 9.27 20.75 29.32
N ILE A 333 10.57 20.90 29.59
CA ILE A 333 11.28 20.07 30.57
C ILE A 333 10.80 20.40 31.99
N GLU A 334 10.68 21.69 32.32
CA GLU A 334 10.26 22.15 33.63
C GLU A 334 8.81 21.75 33.96
N SER A 335 7.94 21.68 32.93
CA SER A 335 6.51 21.31 33.07
C SER A 335 6.24 19.79 32.91
N SER A 336 7.27 18.99 32.58
CA SER A 336 7.08 17.57 32.31
C SER A 336 6.69 16.79 33.58
N LEU A 337 5.78 15.81 33.38
CA LEU A 337 5.37 14.86 34.41
C LEU A 337 6.23 13.61 34.35
N ASP A 338 6.42 12.95 35.49
CA ASP A 338 7.08 11.64 35.55
C ASP A 338 6.29 10.61 34.75
N TYR A 339 6.97 9.89 33.88
CA TYR A 339 6.36 8.89 32.97
C TYR A 339 7.04 7.54 33.13
N GLN A 340 6.24 6.47 33.20
CA GLN A 340 6.75 5.11 33.14
C GLN A 340 7.10 4.74 31.71
N GLU A 341 8.35 4.31 31.49
CA GLU A 341 8.80 3.86 30.18
C GLU A 341 8.18 2.50 29.85
N THR A 342 7.55 2.41 28.69
CA THR A 342 7.10 1.14 28.10
C THR A 342 7.96 0.80 26.90
N ASP A 343 8.30 -0.47 26.73
CA ASP A 343 9.09 -0.93 25.59
C ASP A 343 8.33 -0.78 24.26
N LEU A 344 9.06 -0.72 23.14
CA LEU A 344 8.48 -0.58 21.82
C LEU A 344 7.51 -1.70 21.46
N LYS A 345 7.82 -2.93 21.87
CA LYS A 345 6.97 -4.10 21.61
C LYS A 345 5.60 -3.96 22.25
N THR A 346 5.54 -3.46 23.47
CA THR A 346 4.30 -3.19 24.20
C THR A 346 3.54 -2.02 23.59
N LYS A 347 4.24 -0.91 23.25
CA LYS A 347 3.63 0.27 22.60
C LYS A 347 2.98 -0.06 21.25
N VAL A 348 3.66 -0.85 20.44
CA VAL A 348 3.22 -1.21 19.08
C VAL A 348 2.16 -2.32 19.12
N GLY A 349 2.26 -3.24 20.11
CA GLY A 349 1.38 -4.40 20.23
C GLY A 349 1.42 -5.27 18.96
N ASN A 350 0.43 -6.15 18.83
CA ASN A 350 0.34 -7.03 17.67
C ASN A 350 -0.23 -6.29 16.44
N ILE A 351 0.63 -5.99 15.48
CA ILE A 351 0.24 -5.42 14.18
C ILE A 351 0.23 -6.51 13.11
N ASN A 352 -0.69 -6.36 12.16
CA ASN A 352 -0.74 -7.22 10.97
C ASN A 352 -0.91 -6.37 9.71
N SER A 353 -0.61 -6.96 8.56
CA SER A 353 -0.65 -6.28 7.27
C SER A 353 -2.01 -5.64 6.95
N LYS A 354 -3.13 -6.22 7.43
CA LYS A 354 -4.48 -5.67 7.24
C LYS A 354 -4.65 -4.35 8.00
N LYS A 355 -4.27 -4.30 9.29
CA LYS A 355 -4.36 -3.08 10.12
C LYS A 355 -3.47 -1.97 9.55
N VAL A 356 -2.22 -2.30 9.18
CA VAL A 356 -1.28 -1.35 8.57
C VAL A 356 -1.83 -0.79 7.27
N ASN A 357 -2.32 -1.66 6.39
CA ASN A 357 -2.93 -1.26 5.11
C ASN A 357 -4.10 -0.30 5.31
N GLN A 358 -5.00 -0.60 6.26
CA GLN A 358 -6.13 0.26 6.59
C GLN A 358 -5.69 1.63 7.13
N SER A 359 -4.69 1.67 8.03
CA SER A 359 -4.20 2.94 8.58
C SER A 359 -3.59 3.85 7.50
N ILE A 360 -2.83 3.26 6.55
CA ILE A 360 -2.25 4.01 5.43
C ILE A 360 -3.35 4.51 4.48
N ARG A 361 -4.33 3.67 4.13
CA ARG A 361 -5.45 4.06 3.25
C ARG A 361 -6.27 5.20 3.82
N LYS A 362 -6.56 5.17 5.12
CA LYS A 362 -7.29 6.26 5.80
C LYS A 362 -6.63 7.63 5.62
N LYS A 363 -5.29 7.68 5.67
CA LYS A 363 -4.55 8.94 5.48
C LYS A 363 -4.55 9.44 4.03
N VAL A 364 -4.62 8.52 3.07
CA VAL A 364 -4.59 8.85 1.64
C VAL A 364 -5.97 9.22 1.12
N SER A 365 -7.04 8.83 1.82
CA SER A 365 -8.43 9.10 1.42
C SER A 365 -8.68 10.59 1.20
N GLU A 366 -9.26 10.92 0.06
CA GLU A 366 -9.61 12.29 -0.33
C GLU A 366 -11.06 12.33 -0.82
N ARG A 367 -11.81 13.30 -0.32
CA ARG A 367 -13.21 13.49 -0.70
C ARG A 367 -13.34 13.88 -2.18
N PRO A 368 -14.21 13.21 -2.97
CA PRO A 368 -14.45 13.58 -4.37
C PRO A 368 -15.13 14.95 -4.49
N SER A 369 -14.66 15.76 -5.42
CA SER A 369 -15.31 17.05 -5.73
C SER A 369 -16.75 16.89 -6.26
N SER A 370 -17.06 15.73 -6.84
CA SER A 370 -18.41 15.41 -7.33
C SER A 370 -19.48 15.36 -6.24
N GLU A 371 -19.11 15.09 -4.98
CA GLU A 371 -20.05 15.10 -3.86
C GLU A 371 -20.74 16.44 -3.70
N ILE A 372 -20.00 17.55 -3.78
CA ILE A 372 -20.54 18.90 -3.62
C ILE A 372 -21.65 19.17 -4.64
N THR A 373 -21.42 18.77 -5.91
CA THR A 373 -22.42 18.92 -6.98
C THR A 373 -23.66 18.09 -6.70
N ILE A 374 -23.49 16.86 -6.20
CA ILE A 374 -24.58 15.96 -5.89
C ILE A 374 -25.35 16.46 -4.65
N GLU A 375 -24.67 16.93 -3.62
CA GLU A 375 -25.28 17.53 -2.41
C GLU A 375 -26.26 18.66 -2.79
N ILE A 376 -25.82 19.56 -3.66
CA ILE A 376 -26.63 20.68 -4.14
C ILE A 376 -27.84 20.17 -4.96
N ASN A 377 -27.62 19.24 -5.89
CA ASN A 377 -28.66 18.79 -6.81
C ASN A 377 -29.74 17.89 -6.17
N PHE A 378 -29.38 17.13 -5.14
CA PHE A 378 -30.27 16.15 -4.50
C PHE A 378 -30.59 16.43 -3.04
N GLY A 379 -30.10 17.52 -2.47
CA GLY A 379 -30.34 17.89 -1.08
C GLY A 379 -29.77 16.92 -0.05
N ILE A 380 -28.63 16.29 -0.35
CA ILE A 380 -28.00 15.28 0.51
C ILE A 380 -27.07 15.99 1.50
N SER A 381 -27.24 15.72 2.79
CA SER A 381 -26.34 16.23 3.81
C SER A 381 -24.99 15.47 3.84
N ARG A 382 -23.95 16.18 4.23
CA ARG A 382 -22.56 15.70 4.19
C ARG A 382 -22.31 14.41 5.00
N ASP A 383 -22.99 14.24 6.11
CA ASP A 383 -22.87 13.09 7.01
C ASP A 383 -23.41 11.78 6.39
N LYS A 384 -24.26 11.86 5.37
CA LYS A 384 -24.88 10.68 4.74
C LYS A 384 -23.96 9.95 3.75
N TRP A 385 -22.90 10.59 3.28
CA TRP A 385 -22.05 9.98 2.24
C TRP A 385 -21.38 8.69 2.65
N GLN A 386 -20.95 8.56 3.90
CA GLN A 386 -20.37 7.32 4.39
C GLN A 386 -21.33 6.13 4.17
N TYR A 387 -22.62 6.32 4.41
CA TYR A 387 -23.66 5.30 4.18
C TYR A 387 -23.89 5.08 2.70
N ILE A 388 -24.06 6.14 1.92
CA ILE A 388 -24.29 6.06 0.48
C ILE A 388 -23.21 5.22 -0.21
N TYR A 389 -21.95 5.35 0.20
CA TYR A 389 -20.86 4.54 -0.35
C TYR A 389 -20.90 3.08 0.08
N THR A 390 -21.45 2.76 1.24
CA THR A 390 -21.57 1.37 1.71
C THR A 390 -22.79 0.65 1.18
N ILE A 391 -23.87 1.36 0.83
CA ILE A 391 -25.13 0.78 0.32
C ILE A 391 -24.93 -0.29 -0.77
N PRO A 392 -24.12 -0.08 -1.83
CA PRO A 392 -23.95 -1.10 -2.86
C PRO A 392 -23.37 -2.42 -2.33
N PHE A 393 -22.64 -2.37 -1.22
CA PHE A 393 -22.01 -3.54 -0.62
C PHE A 393 -22.90 -4.24 0.39
N LEU A 394 -23.82 -3.52 1.02
CA LEU A 394 -24.86 -4.06 1.91
C LEU A 394 -26.03 -4.64 1.10
N ALA A 395 -26.51 -3.91 0.11
CA ALA A 395 -27.70 -4.23 -0.65
C ALA A 395 -27.53 -5.39 -1.64
N THR A 396 -26.34 -5.63 -2.19
CA THR A 396 -26.14 -6.69 -3.20
C THR A 396 -24.75 -7.29 -3.16
N ILE A 397 -24.64 -8.58 -3.54
CA ILE A 397 -23.36 -9.26 -3.76
C ILE A 397 -22.89 -9.17 -5.22
N GLU A 398 -23.78 -8.77 -6.13
CA GLU A 398 -23.50 -8.78 -7.56
C GLU A 398 -22.52 -7.66 -7.97
N SER A 399 -21.38 -8.05 -8.51
CA SER A 399 -20.30 -7.12 -8.83
C SER A 399 -20.65 -6.10 -9.92
N LYS A 400 -21.55 -6.47 -10.86
CA LYS A 400 -22.02 -5.56 -11.93
C LYS A 400 -22.91 -4.45 -11.35
N LEU A 401 -23.83 -4.80 -10.45
CA LEU A 401 -24.70 -3.83 -9.76
C LEU A 401 -23.89 -2.88 -8.86
N ARG A 402 -22.97 -3.43 -8.10
CA ARG A 402 -22.06 -2.62 -7.27
C ARG A 402 -21.24 -1.62 -8.11
N ALA A 403 -20.66 -2.08 -9.21
CA ALA A 403 -19.90 -1.23 -10.12
C ALA A 403 -20.76 -0.17 -10.83
N PHE A 404 -22.00 -0.51 -11.15
CA PHE A 404 -22.95 0.42 -11.72
C PHE A 404 -23.31 1.54 -10.72
N GLN A 405 -23.67 1.18 -9.49
CA GLN A 405 -23.98 2.17 -8.45
C GLN A 405 -22.77 3.02 -8.08
N PHE A 406 -21.56 2.44 -8.04
CA PHE A 406 -20.32 3.20 -7.87
C PHE A 406 -20.17 4.31 -8.91
N LYS A 407 -20.47 4.02 -10.19
CA LYS A 407 -20.41 5.03 -11.25
C LYS A 407 -21.40 6.17 -11.03
N ILE A 408 -22.58 5.87 -10.48
CA ILE A 408 -23.58 6.88 -10.13
C ILE A 408 -23.11 7.73 -8.95
N ASN A 409 -22.67 7.10 -7.86
CA ASN A 409 -22.21 7.78 -6.64
C ASN A 409 -21.03 8.73 -6.92
N HIS A 410 -20.18 8.38 -7.87
CA HIS A 410 -19.03 9.20 -8.27
C HIS A 410 -19.33 10.19 -9.40
N ASN A 411 -20.58 10.26 -9.85
CA ASN A 411 -21.00 11.09 -10.98
C ASN A 411 -20.21 10.81 -12.29
N ILE A 412 -19.72 9.58 -12.46
CA ILE A 412 -18.98 9.13 -13.66
C ILE A 412 -19.84 8.25 -14.59
N TYR A 413 -21.11 8.14 -14.31
CA TYR A 413 -22.08 7.53 -15.23
C TYR A 413 -22.26 8.45 -16.44
N PHE A 414 -22.09 7.93 -17.66
CA PHE A 414 -22.18 8.69 -18.88
C PHE A 414 -23.66 8.80 -19.34
N THR A 415 -24.29 9.95 -19.06
CA THR A 415 -25.54 10.39 -19.67
C THR A 415 -25.28 11.00 -21.04
N ASN A 416 -26.32 11.15 -21.87
CA ASN A 416 -26.21 11.82 -23.17
C ASN A 416 -25.78 13.27 -23.02
N GLU A 417 -26.22 13.97 -21.98
CA GLU A 417 -25.74 15.31 -21.65
C GLU A 417 -24.21 15.35 -21.52
N LYS A 418 -23.64 14.42 -20.72
CA LYS A 418 -22.18 14.35 -20.50
C LYS A 418 -21.44 13.96 -21.78
N MET A 419 -21.99 13.04 -22.56
CA MET A 419 -21.39 12.66 -23.84
C MET A 419 -21.34 13.84 -24.80
N ALA A 420 -22.43 14.61 -24.90
CA ALA A 420 -22.51 15.80 -25.74
C ALA A 420 -21.54 16.90 -25.26
N LYS A 421 -21.49 17.19 -23.94
CA LYS A 421 -20.54 18.15 -23.36
C LYS A 421 -19.06 17.75 -23.57
N ALA A 422 -18.78 16.45 -23.58
CA ALA A 422 -17.43 15.92 -23.85
C ALA A 422 -17.12 15.80 -25.35
N ASN A 423 -18.00 16.26 -26.24
CA ASN A 423 -17.89 16.12 -27.71
C ASN A 423 -17.60 14.69 -28.16
N ILE A 424 -18.20 13.69 -27.49
CA ILE A 424 -18.04 12.28 -27.86
C ILE A 424 -18.75 12.02 -29.18
N MET A 425 -18.02 11.42 -30.12
CA MET A 425 -18.56 10.99 -31.40
C MET A 425 -19.16 9.58 -31.26
N ILE A 426 -20.35 9.38 -31.77
CA ILE A 426 -21.07 8.09 -31.80
C ILE A 426 -21.40 7.73 -33.25
N GLU A 427 -21.55 6.43 -33.51
CA GLU A 427 -22.02 6.01 -34.84
C GLU A 427 -23.43 6.52 -35.12
N SER A 428 -23.64 7.03 -36.34
CA SER A 428 -24.93 7.51 -36.79
C SER A 428 -25.95 6.36 -36.77
N PRO A 429 -27.15 6.57 -36.18
CA PRO A 429 -28.21 5.55 -36.20
C PRO A 429 -28.75 5.23 -37.59
N THR A 430 -28.57 6.16 -38.54
CA THR A 430 -29.13 6.09 -39.90
C THR A 430 -28.10 5.77 -40.97
N MET A 431 -26.80 6.03 -40.70
CA MET A 431 -25.71 5.82 -41.65
C MET A 431 -24.55 5.08 -40.94
N PRO A 432 -24.41 3.77 -41.15
CA PRO A 432 -23.27 2.99 -40.58
C PRO A 432 -21.93 3.60 -41.03
N ASN A 433 -20.95 3.57 -40.13
CA ASN A 433 -19.58 4.10 -40.32
C ASN A 433 -19.45 5.65 -40.37
N ILE A 434 -20.53 6.39 -40.15
CA ILE A 434 -20.46 7.85 -40.00
C ILE A 434 -20.54 8.20 -38.51
N LEU A 435 -19.52 8.94 -38.04
CA LEU A 435 -19.50 9.43 -36.66
C LEU A 435 -20.19 10.79 -36.56
N ILE A 436 -21.14 10.92 -35.66
CA ILE A 436 -21.86 12.15 -35.34
C ILE A 436 -21.66 12.54 -33.89
N LYS A 437 -21.84 13.82 -33.55
CA LYS A 437 -21.85 14.27 -32.17
C LYS A 437 -23.01 13.62 -31.40
N ALA A 438 -22.74 13.15 -30.19
CA ALA A 438 -23.78 12.64 -29.32
C ALA A 438 -24.84 13.72 -29.05
N SER A 439 -26.12 13.40 -29.26
CA SER A 439 -27.23 14.29 -28.89
C SER A 439 -27.36 14.35 -27.37
N PRO A 440 -27.59 15.51 -26.75
CA PRO A 440 -27.83 15.60 -25.32
C PRO A 440 -29.22 15.08 -24.88
N LEU A 441 -30.12 14.81 -25.83
CA LEU A 441 -31.53 14.46 -25.56
C LEU A 441 -31.66 13.05 -24.99
N CYS A 442 -32.68 12.88 -24.19
CA CYS A 442 -33.02 11.60 -23.55
C CYS A 442 -33.26 10.49 -24.57
N THR A 443 -32.71 9.32 -24.29
CA THR A 443 -32.85 8.13 -25.13
C THR A 443 -34.31 7.69 -25.26
N PHE A 444 -35.16 7.93 -24.26
CA PHE A 444 -36.56 7.47 -24.21
C PHE A 444 -37.54 8.49 -24.77
N CYS A 445 -37.62 9.70 -24.20
CA CYS A 445 -38.60 10.71 -24.65
C CYS A 445 -38.14 11.50 -25.86
N LYS A 446 -36.84 11.69 -26.11
CA LYS A 446 -36.25 12.51 -27.17
C LYS A 446 -36.50 14.02 -27.07
N GLU A 447 -37.08 14.49 -25.98
CA GLU A 447 -37.52 15.87 -25.79
C GLU A 447 -36.62 16.61 -24.84
N GLU A 448 -36.35 16.03 -23.67
CA GLU A 448 -35.59 16.65 -22.60
C GLU A 448 -34.11 16.23 -22.60
N VAL A 449 -33.27 17.04 -21.96
CA VAL A 449 -31.84 16.73 -21.80
C VAL A 449 -31.69 15.53 -20.86
N GLU A 450 -30.92 14.53 -21.28
CA GLU A 450 -30.66 13.34 -20.49
C GLU A 450 -29.62 13.62 -19.37
N THR A 451 -30.08 14.22 -18.29
CA THR A 451 -29.34 14.31 -17.02
C THR A 451 -29.46 12.99 -16.23
N LEU A 452 -28.70 12.85 -15.14
CA LEU A 452 -28.85 11.70 -14.24
C LEU A 452 -30.26 11.63 -13.64
N SER A 453 -30.81 12.76 -13.23
CA SER A 453 -32.14 12.92 -12.66
C SER A 453 -33.20 12.57 -13.68
N HIS A 454 -33.14 13.16 -14.88
CA HIS A 454 -34.10 12.90 -15.94
C HIS A 454 -34.11 11.43 -16.33
N LEU A 455 -32.93 10.81 -16.58
CA LEU A 455 -32.84 9.42 -17.03
C LEU A 455 -33.44 8.42 -16.04
N PHE A 456 -33.19 8.62 -14.73
CA PHE A 456 -33.56 7.62 -13.72
C PHE A 456 -34.84 7.97 -12.93
N ILE A 457 -35.35 9.21 -13.01
CA ILE A 457 -36.49 9.65 -12.18
C ILE A 457 -37.55 10.39 -13.00
N GLU A 458 -37.16 11.43 -13.78
CA GLU A 458 -38.10 12.46 -14.27
C GLU A 458 -38.72 12.12 -15.61
N CYS A 459 -38.08 11.28 -16.43
CA CYS A 459 -38.60 10.88 -17.73
C CYS A 459 -39.95 10.14 -17.57
N ASP A 460 -40.97 10.53 -18.31
CA ASP A 460 -42.34 9.94 -18.20
C ASP A 460 -42.35 8.44 -18.47
N SER A 461 -41.49 7.95 -19.36
CA SER A 461 -41.31 6.51 -19.57
C SER A 461 -40.75 5.77 -18.34
N VAL A 462 -40.12 6.47 -17.39
CA VAL A 462 -39.51 5.91 -16.20
C VAL A 462 -40.35 6.12 -14.94
N LYS A 463 -41.11 7.24 -14.88
CA LYS A 463 -42.01 7.55 -13.75
C LYS A 463 -42.99 6.41 -13.48
N GLN A 464 -43.54 5.80 -14.52
CA GLN A 464 -44.50 4.69 -14.39
C GLN A 464 -43.91 3.49 -13.65
N ILE A 465 -42.63 3.18 -13.91
CA ILE A 465 -41.92 2.08 -13.23
C ILE A 465 -41.82 2.33 -11.73
N TRP A 466 -41.44 3.55 -11.35
CA TRP A 466 -41.33 3.90 -9.93
C TRP A 466 -42.71 3.89 -9.24
N GLN A 467 -43.74 4.42 -9.89
CA GLN A 467 -45.11 4.40 -9.36
C GLN A 467 -45.62 2.98 -9.11
N GLU A 468 -45.36 2.07 -10.04
CA GLU A 468 -45.71 0.66 -9.89
C GLU A 468 -44.94 -0.02 -8.75
N LEU A 469 -43.63 0.21 -8.67
CA LEU A 469 -42.80 -0.32 -7.61
C LEU A 469 -43.23 0.21 -6.23
N GLU A 470 -43.46 1.51 -6.09
CA GLU A 470 -43.88 2.17 -4.86
C GLU A 470 -45.27 1.68 -4.41
N LYS A 471 -46.18 1.49 -5.34
CA LYS A 471 -47.53 0.93 -5.07
C LYS A 471 -47.43 -0.50 -4.51
N ASN A 472 -46.61 -1.35 -5.14
CA ASN A 472 -46.47 -2.75 -4.75
C ASN A 472 -45.77 -2.89 -3.38
N LEU A 473 -44.78 -2.04 -3.10
CA LEU A 473 -44.04 -2.05 -1.83
C LEU A 473 -44.75 -1.30 -0.71
N LYS A 474 -45.76 -0.48 -1.03
CA LYS A 474 -46.38 0.49 -0.10
C LYS A 474 -45.32 1.40 0.56
N TYR A 475 -44.28 1.73 -0.20
CA TYR A 475 -43.16 2.59 0.23
C TYR A 475 -42.84 3.63 -0.85
N TYR A 476 -42.80 4.91 -0.47
CA TYR A 476 -42.55 6.01 -1.39
C TYR A 476 -41.11 6.53 -1.24
N TYR A 477 -40.33 6.35 -2.29
CA TYR A 477 -38.93 6.80 -2.31
C TYR A 477 -38.82 8.30 -2.59
N THR A 478 -37.98 8.98 -1.87
CA THR A 478 -37.53 10.34 -2.25
C THR A 478 -36.67 10.27 -3.52
N ASN A 479 -36.49 11.39 -4.21
CA ASN A 479 -35.65 11.44 -5.41
C ASN A 479 -34.19 11.05 -5.10
N SER A 480 -33.67 11.48 -3.95
CA SER A 480 -32.34 11.09 -3.49
C SER A 480 -32.24 9.58 -3.21
N GLN A 481 -33.25 8.98 -2.59
CA GLN A 481 -33.29 7.52 -2.37
C GLN A 481 -33.38 6.72 -3.67
N LYS A 482 -34.13 7.20 -4.67
CA LYS A 482 -34.18 6.57 -6.01
C LYS A 482 -32.79 6.48 -6.66
N ILE A 483 -31.95 7.49 -6.46
CA ILE A 483 -30.58 7.54 -7.04
C ILE A 483 -29.57 6.82 -6.17
N PHE A 484 -29.54 7.08 -4.86
CA PHE A 484 -28.45 6.67 -3.97
C PHE A 484 -28.77 5.50 -3.05
N GLY A 485 -30.04 5.06 -2.98
CA GLY A 485 -30.57 4.06 -2.06
C GLY A 485 -31.04 4.68 -0.74
N CYS A 486 -31.55 3.84 0.15
CA CYS A 486 -32.11 4.26 1.43
C CYS A 486 -30.99 4.42 2.48
N PHE A 487 -30.65 5.63 2.84
CA PHE A 487 -29.52 5.96 3.72
C PHE A 487 -29.93 6.59 5.05
N GLU A 488 -31.21 6.55 5.41
CA GLU A 488 -31.74 7.21 6.62
C GLU A 488 -31.65 6.33 7.86
N ASN A 489 -31.78 5.00 7.70
CA ASN A 489 -31.67 4.05 8.83
C ASN A 489 -30.82 2.83 8.43
N THR A 490 -29.62 2.72 8.98
CA THR A 490 -28.56 1.83 8.49
C THR A 490 -28.50 0.45 9.14
N ASN A 491 -29.31 0.20 10.15
CA ASN A 491 -29.28 -1.06 10.90
C ASN A 491 -30.49 -1.98 10.59
N ASP A 492 -31.34 -1.60 9.64
CA ASP A 492 -32.53 -2.36 9.30
C ASP A 492 -32.36 -3.04 7.93
N ARG A 493 -32.46 -4.36 7.91
CA ARG A 493 -32.44 -5.19 6.68
C ARG A 493 -33.51 -4.78 5.66
N ALA A 494 -34.60 -4.19 6.10
CA ALA A 494 -35.63 -3.69 5.19
C ALA A 494 -35.07 -2.60 4.28
N PHE A 495 -34.22 -1.71 4.79
CA PHE A 495 -33.60 -0.66 3.99
C PHE A 495 -32.54 -1.19 3.01
N ASP A 496 -31.86 -2.30 3.33
CA ASP A 496 -30.98 -2.99 2.39
C ASP A 496 -31.76 -3.56 1.22
N ILE A 497 -32.93 -4.16 1.48
CA ILE A 497 -33.82 -4.69 0.45
C ILE A 497 -34.39 -3.56 -0.41
N LEU A 498 -34.85 -2.48 0.20
CA LEU A 498 -35.36 -1.30 -0.53
C LEU A 498 -34.23 -0.68 -1.39
N SER A 499 -33.04 -0.60 -0.88
CA SER A 499 -31.85 -0.13 -1.62
C SER A 499 -31.49 -1.08 -2.78
N HIS A 500 -31.58 -2.39 -2.56
CA HIS A 500 -31.38 -3.39 -3.61
C HIS A 500 -32.35 -3.17 -4.77
N LEU A 501 -33.62 -2.99 -4.47
CA LEU A 501 -34.66 -2.73 -5.47
C LEU A 501 -34.39 -1.43 -6.25
N THR A 502 -33.93 -0.35 -5.58
CA THR A 502 -33.56 0.87 -6.31
C THR A 502 -32.37 0.66 -7.26
N ILE A 503 -31.38 -0.14 -6.87
CA ILE A 503 -30.22 -0.45 -7.72
C ILE A 503 -30.66 -1.28 -8.94
N ILE A 504 -31.47 -2.32 -8.74
CA ILE A 504 -31.96 -3.18 -9.82
C ILE A 504 -32.83 -2.38 -10.79
N THR A 505 -33.75 -1.56 -10.28
CA THR A 505 -34.63 -0.71 -11.12
C THR A 505 -33.81 0.21 -12.01
N LYS A 506 -32.83 0.92 -11.45
CA LYS A 506 -31.92 1.76 -12.26
C LYS A 506 -31.12 0.93 -13.25
N TYR A 507 -30.65 -0.24 -12.85
CA TYR A 507 -29.89 -1.11 -13.76
C TYR A 507 -30.76 -1.64 -14.91
N TYR A 508 -32.03 -1.95 -14.66
CA TYR A 508 -32.99 -2.28 -15.69
C TYR A 508 -33.21 -1.10 -16.67
N ILE A 509 -33.45 0.10 -16.15
CA ILE A 509 -33.54 1.33 -16.97
C ILE A 509 -32.26 1.52 -17.81
N HIS A 510 -31.07 1.31 -17.21
CA HIS A 510 -29.82 1.35 -17.93
C HIS A 510 -29.74 0.31 -19.08
N LYS A 511 -30.21 -0.91 -18.87
CA LYS A 511 -30.27 -1.95 -19.91
C LYS A 511 -31.22 -1.55 -21.04
N CYS A 512 -32.40 -1.04 -20.72
CA CYS A 512 -33.35 -0.52 -21.71
C CYS A 512 -32.75 0.61 -22.54
N ARG A 513 -31.99 1.52 -21.88
CA ARG A 513 -31.29 2.61 -22.56
C ARG A 513 -30.23 2.08 -23.54
N LEU A 514 -29.41 1.11 -23.15
CA LEU A 514 -28.41 0.52 -24.03
C LEU A 514 -29.03 -0.18 -25.25
N GLN A 515 -30.14 -0.83 -25.07
CA GLN A 515 -30.87 -1.55 -26.11
C GLN A 515 -31.87 -0.65 -26.91
N LYS A 516 -31.95 0.65 -26.54
CA LYS A 516 -32.78 1.67 -27.19
C LYS A 516 -34.28 1.35 -27.24
N PHE A 517 -34.79 0.62 -26.26
CA PHE A 517 -36.23 0.44 -26.12
C PHE A 517 -36.79 1.13 -24.86
N LYS A 518 -38.09 1.51 -24.90
CA LYS A 518 -38.72 2.14 -23.73
C LYS A 518 -38.88 1.11 -22.62
N PRO A 519 -38.55 1.46 -21.36
CA PRO A 519 -38.79 0.55 -20.27
C PRO A 519 -40.30 0.33 -20.09
N SER A 520 -40.72 -0.92 -20.05
CA SER A 520 -42.08 -1.36 -19.78
C SER A 520 -42.15 -2.04 -18.40
N HIS A 521 -43.34 -2.43 -17.93
CA HIS A 521 -43.62 -2.95 -16.59
C HIS A 521 -42.53 -3.89 -16.01
N ILE A 522 -42.30 -3.76 -14.70
CA ILE A 522 -41.39 -4.64 -13.93
C ILE A 522 -42.14 -5.95 -13.60
N ILE A 523 -42.40 -6.79 -14.57
CA ILE A 523 -43.13 -8.05 -14.32
C ILE A 523 -42.23 -9.25 -14.01
N SER A 524 -40.89 -9.11 -14.06
CA SER A 524 -39.97 -10.24 -13.87
C SER A 524 -38.57 -9.82 -13.35
N LEU A 525 -38.54 -9.18 -12.21
CA LEU A 525 -37.29 -9.02 -11.46
C LEU A 525 -37.23 -9.95 -10.26
#